data_80e16327470eef3dc7e3039bd28039bb
#
_entry.id   80e16327470eef3dc7e3039bd28039bb
#
_cell.length_a   1.000
_cell.length_b   1.000
_cell.length_c   1.000
_cell.angle_alpha   90.00
_cell.angle_beta   90.00
_cell.angle_gamma   90.00
#
_symmetry.space_group_name_H-M   'P 1'
#
loop_
_entity.id
_entity.type
_entity.pdbx_description
1 polymer ?
#
loop_
_entity_poly.entity_id
_entity_poly.type
_entity_poly.pdbx_seq_one_letter_code
_entity_poly.pdbx_strand_id
1 'polypeptide(L)'
;VIENRLIEIRWHGRGGQGAVTSAELVAQAAISENKYAHAFPSFGPERRGAPVLAFVRISSHEPIRIRAEITQPDIVVVLDPGLLGIVNVTSGLKGNGMLVINTRKSFAEIEAKFKAKCKLAKVDATSIAKEILGVPITNTTMVGALVRASAVVKLESLLEPLGQRFGRLAERNIKAMQKAYEETQLKE
;
A
#
# COMPACT_ATOMS: atom_id res chain seq x y z
N VAL A 1 1.16 6.42 20.03
CA VAL A 1 1.19 7.86 19.70
C VAL A 1 2.34 8.04 18.73
N ILE A 2 2.05 8.18 17.43
CA ILE A 2 3.07 8.48 16.40
C ILE A 2 3.17 10.01 16.37
N GLU A 3 3.80 10.58 17.41
CA GLU A 3 4.12 11.99 17.41
C GLU A 3 5.34 12.27 16.54
N ASN A 4 5.20 13.22 15.64
CA ASN A 4 6.28 13.96 14.97
C ASN A 4 7.17 13.17 14.01
N ARG A 5 6.64 12.27 13.16
CA ARG A 5 7.46 11.46 12.29
C ARG A 5 7.01 11.54 10.82
N LEU A 6 8.00 11.69 9.93
CA LEU A 6 7.82 11.41 8.51
C LEU A 6 7.62 9.90 8.31
N ILE A 7 6.48 9.50 7.75
CA ILE A 7 6.18 8.11 7.40
C ILE A 7 6.48 7.92 5.92
N GLU A 8 7.29 6.93 5.61
CA GLU A 8 7.71 6.59 4.26
C GLU A 8 7.18 5.21 3.85
N ILE A 9 6.39 5.16 2.78
CA ILE A 9 5.72 3.96 2.28
C ILE A 9 6.22 3.66 0.87
N ARG A 10 6.63 2.41 0.63
CA ARG A 10 7.02 1.92 -0.68
C ARG A 10 6.06 0.84 -1.16
N TRP A 11 5.49 1.06 -2.32
CA TRP A 11 4.59 0.14 -2.99
C TRP A 11 5.34 -0.66 -4.05
N HIS A 12 5.14 -1.97 -4.04
CA HIS A 12 5.63 -2.89 -5.05
C HIS A 12 4.44 -3.45 -5.86
N GLY A 13 4.47 -3.26 -7.16
CA GLY A 13 3.47 -3.77 -8.08
C GLY A 13 4.08 -4.12 -9.43
N ARG A 14 3.23 -4.43 -10.41
CA ARG A 14 3.62 -4.52 -11.82
C ARG A 14 2.98 -3.40 -12.59
N GLY A 15 3.59 -3.00 -13.71
CA GLY A 15 3.01 -2.01 -14.62
C GLY A 15 1.57 -2.39 -15.00
N GLY A 16 0.64 -1.47 -14.76
CA GLY A 16 -0.80 -1.65 -14.96
C GLY A 16 -1.60 -2.15 -13.75
N GLN A 17 -0.96 -2.48 -12.62
CA GLN A 17 -1.69 -2.90 -11.40
C GLN A 17 -2.14 -1.74 -10.50
N GLY A 18 -1.77 -0.50 -10.83
CA GLY A 18 -2.22 0.69 -10.10
C GLY A 18 -1.46 1.00 -8.81
N ALA A 19 -0.18 0.63 -8.70
CA ALA A 19 0.66 1.00 -7.56
C ALA A 19 0.73 2.52 -7.34
N VAL A 20 0.90 3.29 -8.43
CA VAL A 20 0.91 4.76 -8.39
C VAL A 20 -0.45 5.30 -7.94
N THR A 21 -1.55 4.76 -8.48
CA THR A 21 -2.92 5.13 -8.07
C THR A 21 -3.14 4.88 -6.57
N SER A 22 -2.66 3.74 -6.04
CA SER A 22 -2.76 3.46 -4.59
C SER A 22 -2.01 4.51 -3.76
N ALA A 23 -0.80 4.86 -4.19
CA ALA A 23 0.02 5.88 -3.54
C ALA A 23 -0.66 7.25 -3.55
N GLU A 24 -1.22 7.67 -4.70
CA GLU A 24 -1.95 8.93 -4.87
C GLU A 24 -3.20 9.00 -3.97
N LEU A 25 -4.00 7.94 -3.89
CA LEU A 25 -5.19 7.88 -3.05
C LEU A 25 -4.85 8.07 -1.56
N VAL A 26 -3.79 7.40 -1.09
CA VAL A 26 -3.31 7.54 0.29
C VAL A 26 -2.81 8.96 0.56
N ALA A 27 -2.08 9.57 -0.37
CA ALA A 27 -1.61 10.95 -0.23
C ALA A 27 -2.78 11.95 -0.19
N GLN A 28 -3.79 11.79 -1.05
CA GLN A 28 -4.99 12.64 -1.05
C GLN A 28 -5.76 12.53 0.26
N ALA A 29 -5.95 11.30 0.78
CA ALA A 29 -6.57 11.07 2.08
C ALA A 29 -5.78 11.74 3.21
N ALA A 30 -4.46 11.66 3.21
CA ALA A 30 -3.62 12.33 4.21
C ALA A 30 -3.76 13.86 4.15
N ILE A 31 -3.81 14.43 2.95
CA ILE A 31 -4.01 15.88 2.74
C ILE A 31 -5.39 16.32 3.26
N SER A 32 -6.44 15.54 3.04
CA SER A 32 -7.77 15.85 3.58
C SER A 32 -7.84 15.81 5.12
N GLU A 33 -6.89 15.13 5.75
CA GLU A 33 -6.67 15.10 7.21
C GLU A 33 -5.74 16.23 7.72
N ASN A 34 -5.48 17.25 6.90
CA ASN A 34 -4.54 18.35 7.20
C ASN A 34 -3.08 17.89 7.45
N LYS A 35 -2.68 16.77 6.84
CA LYS A 35 -1.31 16.31 6.80
C LYS A 35 -0.63 16.78 5.51
N TYR A 36 0.69 16.86 5.53
CA TYR A 36 1.48 16.98 4.30
C TYR A 36 1.70 15.59 3.71
N ALA A 37 1.47 15.44 2.42
CA ALA A 37 1.73 14.18 1.73
C ALA A 37 2.27 14.41 0.32
N HIS A 38 3.09 13.47 -0.13
CA HIS A 38 3.66 13.46 -1.47
C HIS A 38 3.71 12.02 -1.99
N ALA A 39 3.03 11.75 -3.10
CA ALA A 39 3.08 10.48 -3.81
C ALA A 39 3.79 10.67 -5.16
N PHE A 40 4.62 9.71 -5.54
CA PHE A 40 5.34 9.74 -6.81
C PHE A 40 5.74 8.33 -7.26
N PRO A 41 5.83 8.07 -8.59
CA PRO A 41 6.35 6.81 -9.12
C PRO A 41 7.87 6.75 -9.01
N SER A 42 8.44 5.55 -9.11
CA SER A 42 9.86 5.38 -9.43
C SER A 42 10.14 5.88 -10.85
N PHE A 43 11.26 6.57 -11.02
CA PHE A 43 11.69 7.08 -12.31
C PHE A 43 12.43 5.96 -13.08
N GLY A 44 11.77 5.36 -14.05
CA GLY A 44 12.34 4.33 -14.90
C GLY A 44 11.45 4.02 -16.11
N PRO A 45 11.93 3.27 -17.09
CA PRO A 45 11.11 2.87 -18.23
C PRO A 45 10.02 1.91 -17.75
N GLU A 46 8.81 2.41 -17.59
CA GLU A 46 7.65 1.58 -17.24
C GLU A 46 7.29 0.67 -18.42
N ARG A 47 7.29 -0.63 -18.17
CA ARG A 47 6.80 -1.64 -19.11
C ARG A 47 5.64 -2.39 -18.46
N ARG A 48 4.58 -2.61 -19.22
CA ARG A 48 3.43 -3.41 -18.76
C ARG A 48 3.91 -4.77 -18.24
N GLY A 49 3.52 -5.11 -17.00
CA GLY A 49 3.88 -6.36 -16.35
C GLY A 49 5.26 -6.39 -15.68
N ALA A 50 6.15 -5.44 -15.96
CA ALA A 50 7.43 -5.32 -15.26
C ALA A 50 7.24 -4.85 -13.81
N PRO A 51 8.15 -5.20 -12.87
CA PRO A 51 8.14 -4.66 -11.52
C PRO A 51 8.21 -3.12 -11.55
N VAL A 52 7.33 -2.47 -10.79
CA VAL A 52 7.28 -1.01 -10.63
C VAL A 52 7.21 -0.65 -9.16
N LEU A 53 7.75 0.52 -8.81
CA LEU A 53 7.67 1.09 -7.49
C LEU A 53 6.83 2.38 -7.51
N ALA A 54 6.11 2.61 -6.42
CA ALA A 54 5.53 3.90 -6.11
C ALA A 54 5.79 4.23 -4.65
N PHE A 55 5.82 5.49 -4.34
CA PHE A 55 6.23 6.00 -3.04
C PHE A 55 5.22 6.97 -2.47
N VAL A 56 5.05 6.96 -1.16
CA VAL A 56 4.29 7.97 -0.41
C VAL A 56 5.09 8.42 0.78
N ARG A 57 5.16 9.72 0.98
CA ARG A 57 5.61 10.36 2.22
C ARG A 57 4.45 11.06 2.87
N ILE A 58 4.29 10.89 4.17
CA ILE A 58 3.25 11.56 4.97
C ILE A 58 3.91 12.18 6.20
N SER A 59 3.62 13.46 6.44
CA SER A 59 4.10 14.21 7.62
C SER A 59 2.93 14.96 8.25
N SER A 60 2.81 14.88 9.57
CA SER A 60 1.76 15.60 10.31
C SER A 60 2.13 17.05 10.64
N HIS A 61 3.41 17.43 10.54
CA HIS A 61 3.90 18.70 11.07
C HIS A 61 4.67 19.57 10.09
N GLU A 62 5.40 18.97 9.15
CA GLU A 62 6.31 19.72 8.30
C GLU A 62 6.09 19.44 6.81
N PRO A 63 6.19 20.45 5.94
CA PRO A 63 6.16 20.27 4.51
C PRO A 63 7.25 19.32 4.01
N ILE A 64 6.89 18.42 3.11
CA ILE A 64 7.82 17.43 2.54
C ILE A 64 8.59 18.05 1.40
N ARG A 65 9.90 18.17 1.57
CA ARG A 65 10.81 18.77 0.56
C ARG A 65 11.64 17.74 -0.20
N ILE A 66 11.68 16.49 0.28
CA ILE A 66 12.47 15.40 -0.29
C ILE A 66 11.71 14.77 -1.46
N ARG A 67 12.36 14.68 -2.63
CA ARG A 67 11.81 14.07 -3.85
C ARG A 67 12.55 12.80 -4.29
N ALA A 68 13.60 12.42 -3.58
CA ALA A 68 14.34 11.19 -3.86
C ALA A 68 13.50 9.94 -3.56
N GLU A 69 13.81 8.83 -4.22
CA GLU A 69 13.21 7.52 -3.94
C GLU A 69 13.37 7.11 -2.47
N ILE A 70 12.40 6.36 -1.96
CA ILE A 70 12.41 5.86 -0.59
C ILE A 70 13.22 4.57 -0.54
N THR A 71 14.44 4.65 -0.01
CA THR A 71 15.35 3.52 0.15
C THR A 71 15.20 2.82 1.51
N GLN A 72 14.73 3.53 2.53
CA GLN A 72 14.51 3.01 3.89
C GLN A 72 13.05 3.23 4.32
N PRO A 73 12.08 2.47 3.78
CA PRO A 73 10.68 2.65 4.11
C PRO A 73 10.35 2.23 5.54
N ASP A 74 9.33 2.87 6.12
CA ASP A 74 8.66 2.41 7.34
C ASP A 74 7.68 1.29 7.02
N ILE A 75 7.04 1.37 5.84
CA ILE A 75 6.03 0.41 5.39
C ILE A 75 6.32 0.01 3.96
N VAL A 76 6.26 -1.29 3.70
CA VAL A 76 6.29 -1.86 2.34
C VAL A 76 4.93 -2.50 2.06
N VAL A 77 4.34 -2.18 0.91
CA VAL A 77 3.09 -2.79 0.43
C VAL A 77 3.36 -3.55 -0.86
N VAL A 78 2.94 -4.81 -0.92
CA VAL A 78 3.15 -5.69 -2.08
C VAL A 78 1.81 -6.05 -2.70
N LEU A 79 1.52 -5.50 -3.90
CA LEU A 79 0.29 -5.74 -4.65
C LEU A 79 0.26 -7.12 -5.31
N ASP A 80 1.41 -7.57 -5.80
CA ASP A 80 1.54 -8.81 -6.57
C ASP A 80 2.39 -9.84 -5.80
N PRO A 81 1.80 -10.96 -5.37
CA PRO A 81 2.54 -11.99 -4.65
C PRO A 81 3.67 -12.62 -5.46
N GLY A 82 3.60 -12.57 -6.79
CA GLY A 82 4.67 -13.06 -7.68
C GLY A 82 5.97 -12.28 -7.54
N LEU A 83 5.92 -11.02 -7.12
CA LEU A 83 7.12 -10.18 -6.90
C LEU A 83 7.99 -10.71 -5.76
N LEU A 84 7.41 -11.41 -4.80
CA LEU A 84 8.15 -11.98 -3.67
C LEU A 84 9.23 -12.99 -4.09
N GLY A 85 9.15 -13.52 -5.31
CA GLY A 85 10.15 -14.44 -5.88
C GLY A 85 11.22 -13.77 -6.73
N ILE A 86 11.02 -12.53 -7.14
CA ILE A 86 11.83 -11.87 -8.18
C ILE A 86 12.60 -10.67 -7.64
N VAL A 87 12.03 -9.96 -6.64
CA VAL A 87 12.63 -8.78 -6.05
C VAL A 87 12.70 -8.90 -4.53
N ASN A 88 13.74 -8.33 -3.93
CA ASN A 88 13.82 -8.23 -2.47
C ASN A 88 12.95 -7.06 -1.99
N VAL A 89 11.66 -7.33 -1.78
CA VAL A 89 10.68 -6.31 -1.38
C VAL A 89 10.97 -5.71 0.01
N THR A 90 11.72 -6.41 0.87
CA THR A 90 12.09 -5.95 2.21
C THR A 90 13.41 -5.19 2.25
N SER A 91 14.08 -5.00 1.10
CA SER A 91 15.34 -4.25 1.05
C SER A 91 15.18 -2.87 1.67
N GLY A 92 16.00 -2.52 2.65
CA GLY A 92 15.97 -1.25 3.36
C GLY A 92 14.77 -1.03 4.30
N LEU A 93 13.86 -2.00 4.46
CA LEU A 93 12.78 -1.88 5.44
C LEU A 93 13.36 -1.68 6.84
N LYS A 94 12.91 -0.64 7.55
CA LYS A 94 13.39 -0.32 8.89
C LYS A 94 13.11 -1.48 9.87
N GLY A 95 13.95 -1.66 10.88
CA GLY A 95 13.89 -2.81 11.79
C GLY A 95 12.58 -2.98 12.57
N ASN A 96 11.82 -1.88 12.78
CA ASN A 96 10.47 -1.88 13.34
C ASN A 96 9.40 -1.62 12.27
N GLY A 97 9.77 -1.78 11.01
CA GLY A 97 8.90 -1.54 9.86
C GLY A 97 7.82 -2.61 9.69
N MET A 98 6.95 -2.37 8.74
CA MET A 98 5.79 -3.21 8.46
C MET A 98 5.78 -3.66 7.00
N LEU A 99 5.46 -4.93 6.79
CA LEU A 99 5.26 -5.51 5.46
C LEU A 99 3.80 -5.93 5.29
N VAL A 100 3.11 -5.31 4.34
CA VAL A 100 1.70 -5.58 4.00
C VAL A 100 1.67 -6.32 2.66
N ILE A 101 1.13 -7.55 2.64
CA ILE A 101 1.23 -8.44 1.48
C ILE A 101 -0.13 -8.93 1.01
N ASN A 102 -0.35 -8.84 -0.29
CA ASN A 102 -1.41 -9.60 -0.98
C ASN A 102 -0.99 -11.06 -1.10
N THR A 103 -1.54 -11.95 -0.29
CA THR A 103 -1.19 -13.38 -0.34
C THR A 103 -2.21 -14.25 0.41
N ARG A 104 -2.33 -15.51 -0.03
CA ARG A 104 -3.06 -16.57 0.68
C ARG A 104 -2.19 -17.35 1.67
N LYS A 105 -0.87 -17.16 1.61
CA LYS A 105 0.07 -17.90 2.45
C LYS A 105 -0.15 -17.59 3.93
N SER A 106 0.17 -18.55 4.78
CA SER A 106 0.21 -18.39 6.22
C SER A 106 1.36 -17.45 6.64
N PHE A 107 1.29 -16.88 7.84
CA PHE A 107 2.39 -16.10 8.38
C PHE A 107 3.69 -16.91 8.47
N ALA A 108 3.60 -18.20 8.84
CA ALA A 108 4.76 -19.07 8.92
C ALA A 108 5.49 -19.22 7.56
N GLU A 109 4.73 -19.36 6.47
CA GLU A 109 5.30 -19.43 5.12
C GLU A 109 5.92 -18.10 4.67
N ILE A 110 5.34 -16.96 5.09
CA ILE A 110 5.89 -15.64 4.82
C ILE A 110 7.21 -15.47 5.58
N GLU A 111 7.23 -15.78 6.87
CA GLU A 111 8.42 -15.65 7.73
C GLU A 111 9.58 -16.55 7.29
N ALA A 112 9.26 -17.78 6.88
CA ALA A 112 10.28 -18.70 6.33
C ALA A 112 11.00 -18.11 5.10
N LYS A 113 10.30 -17.26 4.33
CA LYS A 113 10.84 -16.59 3.15
C LYS A 113 11.60 -15.31 3.48
N PHE A 114 11.01 -14.49 4.37
CA PHE A 114 11.58 -13.21 4.77
C PHE A 114 12.22 -13.36 6.13
N LYS A 115 13.51 -13.58 6.21
CA LYS A 115 14.27 -13.66 7.48
C LYS A 115 14.28 -12.33 8.28
N ALA A 116 13.47 -11.36 7.87
CA ALA A 116 13.40 -10.04 8.50
C ALA A 116 12.43 -10.04 9.68
N LYS A 117 12.87 -9.53 10.82
CA LYS A 117 12.01 -9.22 11.96
C LYS A 117 11.27 -7.92 11.66
N CYS A 118 10.07 -8.00 11.11
CA CYS A 118 9.19 -6.86 10.85
C CYS A 118 7.76 -7.26 11.20
N LYS A 119 6.92 -6.26 11.42
CA LYS A 119 5.47 -6.48 11.57
C LYS A 119 4.90 -6.96 10.25
N LEU A 120 3.99 -7.92 10.29
CA LEU A 120 3.37 -8.50 9.11
C LEU A 120 1.87 -8.23 9.07
N ALA A 121 1.40 -7.85 7.89
CA ALA A 121 -0.01 -7.80 7.58
C ALA A 121 -0.26 -8.56 6.26
N LYS A 122 -1.34 -9.32 6.18
CA LYS A 122 -1.68 -10.04 4.96
C LYS A 122 -3.17 -10.05 4.69
N VAL A 123 -3.52 -10.12 3.43
CA VAL A 123 -4.90 -10.27 2.94
C VAL A 123 -4.89 -10.95 1.57
N ASP A 124 -5.93 -11.71 1.24
CA ASP A 124 -6.15 -12.20 -0.13
C ASP A 124 -6.87 -11.14 -0.97
N ALA A 125 -6.18 -10.05 -1.25
CA ALA A 125 -6.71 -8.93 -2.03
C ALA A 125 -7.12 -9.34 -3.44
N THR A 126 -6.47 -10.36 -4.01
CA THR A 126 -6.79 -10.86 -5.35
C THR A 126 -8.17 -11.50 -5.40
N SER A 127 -8.54 -12.30 -4.41
CA SER A 127 -9.87 -12.91 -4.35
C SER A 127 -10.95 -11.86 -4.09
N ILE A 128 -10.73 -10.93 -3.18
CA ILE A 128 -11.65 -9.82 -2.90
C ILE A 128 -11.89 -8.98 -4.17
N ALA A 129 -10.82 -8.61 -4.88
CA ALA A 129 -10.92 -7.84 -6.11
C ALA A 129 -11.70 -8.59 -7.20
N LYS A 130 -11.45 -9.88 -7.39
CA LYS A 130 -12.21 -10.70 -8.35
C LYS A 130 -13.70 -10.80 -7.99
N GLU A 131 -14.01 -10.99 -6.72
CA GLU A 131 -15.39 -11.11 -6.23
C GLU A 131 -16.17 -9.80 -6.41
N ILE A 132 -15.59 -8.66 -6.02
CA ILE A 132 -16.32 -7.38 -5.97
C ILE A 132 -16.16 -6.57 -7.25
N LEU A 133 -14.95 -6.52 -7.82
CA LEU A 133 -14.65 -5.72 -9.01
C LEU A 133 -14.81 -6.52 -10.32
N GLY A 134 -14.80 -7.86 -10.25
CA GLY A 134 -14.80 -8.74 -11.41
C GLY A 134 -13.44 -8.89 -12.10
N VAL A 135 -12.40 -8.22 -11.61
CA VAL A 135 -11.05 -8.21 -12.17
C VAL A 135 -10.00 -8.28 -11.05
N PRO A 136 -8.82 -8.89 -11.28
CA PRO A 136 -7.79 -9.04 -10.25
C PRO A 136 -6.93 -7.78 -10.07
N ILE A 137 -7.55 -6.60 -10.02
CA ILE A 137 -6.86 -5.32 -9.80
C ILE A 137 -6.93 -4.99 -8.31
N THR A 138 -5.82 -5.12 -7.61
CA THR A 138 -5.74 -5.12 -6.15
C THR A 138 -5.37 -3.77 -5.54
N ASN A 139 -5.27 -2.70 -6.34
CA ASN A 139 -4.84 -1.39 -5.88
C ASN A 139 -5.66 -0.86 -4.69
N THR A 140 -6.96 -0.67 -4.87
CA THR A 140 -7.85 -0.15 -3.81
C THR A 140 -8.01 -1.13 -2.65
N THR A 141 -8.07 -2.42 -2.94
CA THR A 141 -8.13 -3.49 -1.94
C THR A 141 -6.92 -3.41 -1.00
N MET A 142 -5.71 -3.25 -1.56
CA MET A 142 -4.48 -3.15 -0.76
C MET A 142 -4.35 -1.81 -0.02
N VAL A 143 -5.03 -0.74 -0.46
CA VAL A 143 -5.16 0.49 0.34
C VAL A 143 -5.93 0.20 1.62
N GLY A 144 -7.02 -0.56 1.57
CA GLY A 144 -7.75 -1.01 2.77
C GLY A 144 -6.86 -1.80 3.73
N ALA A 145 -6.08 -2.73 3.21
CA ALA A 145 -5.12 -3.51 4.00
C ALA A 145 -4.05 -2.62 4.66
N LEU A 146 -3.50 -1.65 3.94
CA LEU A 146 -2.54 -0.69 4.50
C LEU A 146 -3.14 0.09 5.66
N VAL A 147 -4.35 0.62 5.49
CA VAL A 147 -5.03 1.41 6.54
C VAL A 147 -5.29 0.56 7.78
N ARG A 148 -5.75 -0.68 7.62
CA ARG A 148 -5.94 -1.63 8.73
C ARG A 148 -4.65 -1.87 9.50
N ALA A 149 -3.56 -2.05 8.77
CA ALA A 149 -2.28 -2.41 9.36
C ALA A 149 -1.57 -1.26 10.06
N SER A 150 -1.71 -0.03 9.55
CA SER A 150 -0.86 1.09 9.96
C SER A 150 -1.59 2.32 10.47
N ALA A 151 -2.89 2.45 10.18
CA ALA A 151 -3.71 3.62 10.51
C ALA A 151 -3.08 4.98 10.08
N VAL A 152 -2.32 4.99 8.99
CA VAL A 152 -1.64 6.20 8.46
C VAL A 152 -2.62 7.28 8.04
N VAL A 153 -3.81 6.87 7.60
CA VAL A 153 -4.99 7.71 7.34
C VAL A 153 -6.24 7.00 7.86
N LYS A 154 -7.33 7.73 8.00
CA LYS A 154 -8.64 7.15 8.33
C LYS A 154 -9.25 6.53 7.08
N LEU A 155 -10.02 5.44 7.26
CA LEU A 155 -10.68 4.76 6.14
C LEU A 155 -11.68 5.70 5.42
N GLU A 156 -12.38 6.51 6.19
CA GLU A 156 -13.38 7.49 5.71
C GLU A 156 -12.76 8.56 4.83
N SER A 157 -11.51 8.93 5.09
CA SER A 157 -10.77 9.95 4.32
C SER A 157 -10.44 9.49 2.88
N LEU A 158 -10.61 8.21 2.58
CA LEU A 158 -10.43 7.64 1.25
C LEU A 158 -11.69 7.68 0.38
N LEU A 159 -12.88 7.93 0.96
CA LEU A 159 -14.15 7.85 0.24
C LEU A 159 -14.23 8.89 -0.89
N GLU A 160 -13.87 10.14 -0.60
CA GLU A 160 -13.86 11.21 -1.60
C GLU A 160 -12.81 10.99 -2.70
N PRO A 161 -11.53 10.71 -2.40
CA PRO A 161 -10.55 10.36 -3.43
C PRO A 161 -10.96 9.18 -4.32
N LEU A 162 -11.57 8.15 -3.76
CA LEU A 162 -12.10 7.02 -4.52
C LEU A 162 -13.26 7.43 -5.43
N GLY A 163 -14.17 8.28 -4.92
CA GLY A 163 -15.27 8.84 -5.69
C GLY A 163 -14.79 9.61 -6.91
N GLN A 164 -13.85 10.51 -6.70
CA GLN A 164 -13.25 11.34 -7.76
C GLN A 164 -12.47 10.50 -8.78
N ARG A 165 -11.71 9.49 -8.33
CA ARG A 165 -10.87 8.67 -9.21
C ARG A 165 -11.66 7.69 -10.06
N PHE A 166 -12.68 7.05 -9.49
CA PHE A 166 -13.36 5.91 -10.11
C PHE A 166 -14.80 6.22 -10.59
N GLY A 167 -15.38 7.38 -10.24
CA GLY A 167 -16.71 7.80 -10.68
C GLY A 167 -17.77 6.71 -10.45
N ARG A 168 -18.41 6.23 -11.49
CA ARG A 168 -19.44 5.19 -11.40
C ARG A 168 -18.95 3.83 -10.85
N LEU A 169 -17.65 3.59 -10.83
CA LEU A 169 -17.05 2.38 -10.25
C LEU A 169 -16.62 2.59 -8.79
N ALA A 170 -16.79 3.79 -8.23
CA ALA A 170 -16.33 4.14 -6.89
C ALA A 170 -16.93 3.24 -5.81
N GLU A 171 -18.25 3.01 -5.86
CA GLU A 171 -18.94 2.17 -4.87
C GLU A 171 -18.34 0.77 -4.75
N ARG A 172 -18.04 0.11 -5.88
CA ARG A 172 -17.38 -1.20 -5.89
C ARG A 172 -15.98 -1.14 -5.33
N ASN A 173 -15.21 -0.12 -5.66
CA ASN A 173 -13.86 0.08 -5.15
C ASN A 173 -13.85 0.35 -3.64
N ILE A 174 -14.79 1.16 -3.13
CA ILE A 174 -14.98 1.39 -1.70
C ILE A 174 -15.32 0.08 -0.99
N LYS A 175 -16.23 -0.71 -1.53
CA LYS A 175 -16.63 -2.01 -0.97
C LYS A 175 -15.46 -3.00 -0.92
N ALA A 176 -14.65 -3.06 -1.97
CA ALA A 176 -13.45 -3.89 -2.01
C ALA A 176 -12.40 -3.44 -0.98
N MET A 177 -12.20 -2.13 -0.83
CA MET A 177 -11.32 -1.55 0.18
C MET A 177 -11.78 -1.88 1.61
N GLN A 178 -13.08 -1.68 1.90
CA GLN A 178 -13.66 -1.97 3.21
C GLN A 178 -13.55 -3.46 3.57
N LYS A 179 -13.88 -4.36 2.65
CA LYS A 179 -13.74 -5.80 2.84
C LYS A 179 -12.30 -6.19 3.13
N ALA A 180 -11.34 -5.64 2.41
CA ALA A 180 -9.93 -5.90 2.67
C ALA A 180 -9.46 -5.33 4.01
N TYR A 181 -9.96 -4.18 4.43
CA TYR A 181 -9.71 -3.63 5.76
C TYR A 181 -10.17 -4.60 6.85
N GLU A 182 -11.37 -5.18 6.73
CA GLU A 182 -11.94 -6.11 7.69
C GLU A 182 -11.20 -7.46 7.70
N GLU A 183 -10.82 -7.99 6.54
CA GLU A 183 -10.20 -9.31 6.39
C GLU A 183 -8.67 -9.31 6.57
N THR A 184 -8.05 -8.15 6.70
CA THR A 184 -6.60 -8.06 6.89
C THR A 184 -6.19 -8.63 8.24
N GLN A 185 -5.33 -9.62 8.20
CA GLN A 185 -4.74 -10.28 9.37
C GLN A 185 -3.40 -9.61 9.73
N LEU A 186 -3.17 -9.42 11.01
CA LEU A 186 -1.97 -8.77 11.56
C LEU A 186 -1.16 -9.76 12.39
N LYS A 187 0.17 -9.64 12.32
CA LYS A 187 1.12 -10.31 13.21
C LYS A 187 2.20 -9.31 13.61
N GLU A 188 2.33 -9.11 14.92
CA GLU A 188 3.38 -8.29 15.53
C GLU A 188 4.67 -9.08 15.76
#